data_7de476083136e04545f509333b9d9cf0
#
_entry.id   7de476083136e04545f509333b9d9cf0
#
_cell.length_a   1.000
_cell.length_b   1.000
_cell.length_c   1.000
_cell.angle_alpha   90.00
_cell.angle_beta   90.00
_cell.angle_gamma   90.00
#
_symmetry.space_group_name_H-M   'P 1'
#
loop_
_entity.id
_entity.type
_entity.pdbx_description
1 polymer ?
#
loop_
_entity_poly.entity_id
_entity_poly.type
_entity_poly.pdbx_seq_one_letter_code
_entity_poly.pdbx_strand_id
1 'polypeptide(L)'
;MRYINLLILTLVITVSAIGQQSLKAGAAAPDFNGESLDGKVFNLNQLQGKIVVLTFWSTRCEICHNEIPKLNEVVKRYRDKDVVFLALTMENQVKVEPYLRKNPFSFSILPNSFGVFLKYADMDKGGNINMGFPSYFLINQHGAITLKSDGWDKTSRLDSQIQQMLASE
;
A
#
# COMPACT_ATOMS: atom_id res chain seq x y z
N MET A 1 19.53 57.27 -36.05
CA MET A 1 20.02 56.25 -35.12
C MET A 1 18.86 55.64 -34.39
N ARG A 2 18.40 54.44 -34.79
CA ARG A 2 17.26 53.72 -34.22
C ARG A 2 17.79 52.64 -33.26
N TYR A 3 17.54 52.78 -31.96
CA TYR A 3 17.84 51.77 -30.99
C TYR A 3 16.77 50.69 -30.99
N ILE A 4 17.14 49.49 -31.44
CA ILE A 4 16.28 48.30 -31.37
C ILE A 4 16.48 47.71 -29.98
N ASN A 5 15.48 47.88 -29.11
CA ASN A 5 15.42 47.19 -27.81
C ASN A 5 15.04 45.74 -28.04
N LEU A 6 15.98 44.84 -27.89
CA LEU A 6 15.79 43.39 -27.85
C LEU A 6 15.30 43.01 -26.42
N LEU A 7 14.01 42.82 -26.28
CA LEU A 7 13.42 42.26 -25.05
C LEU A 7 13.62 40.75 -25.10
N ILE A 8 14.66 40.27 -24.41
CA ILE A 8 14.88 38.82 -24.19
C ILE A 8 13.89 38.38 -23.09
N LEU A 9 12.81 37.75 -23.51
CA LEU A 9 11.86 37.09 -22.61
C LEU A 9 12.46 35.76 -22.16
N THR A 10 13.11 35.76 -20.99
CA THR A 10 13.60 34.52 -20.34
C THR A 10 12.42 33.75 -19.77
N LEU A 11 11.98 32.70 -20.48
CA LEU A 11 11.01 31.73 -20.00
C LEU A 11 11.67 30.85 -18.93
N VAL A 12 11.43 31.17 -17.64
CA VAL A 12 11.87 30.31 -16.52
C VAL A 12 10.94 29.11 -16.45
N ILE A 13 11.38 27.99 -17.02
CA ILE A 13 10.72 26.69 -16.86
C ILE A 13 11.04 26.18 -15.46
N THR A 14 10.15 26.36 -14.52
CA THR A 14 10.23 25.72 -13.20
C THR A 14 9.91 24.24 -13.36
N VAL A 15 10.95 23.41 -13.50
CA VAL A 15 10.81 21.96 -13.39
C VAL A 15 10.54 21.65 -11.92
N SER A 16 9.27 21.42 -11.58
CA SER A 16 8.91 20.85 -10.29
C SER A 16 9.53 19.46 -10.23
N ALA A 17 10.65 19.31 -9.51
CA ALA A 17 11.18 18.01 -9.16
C ALA A 17 10.14 17.29 -8.33
N ILE A 18 9.42 16.34 -8.92
CA ILE A 18 8.56 15.39 -8.20
C ILE A 18 9.52 14.44 -7.48
N GLY A 19 10.07 14.93 -6.39
CA GLY A 19 10.82 14.09 -5.45
C GLY A 19 9.85 13.05 -4.90
N GLN A 20 10.15 11.77 -5.10
CA GLN A 20 9.36 10.69 -4.51
C GLN A 20 9.44 10.83 -2.99
N GLN A 21 8.37 11.33 -2.42
CA GLN A 21 8.28 11.60 -1.00
C GLN A 21 8.01 10.27 -0.29
N SER A 22 8.86 9.92 0.69
CA SER A 22 8.57 8.78 1.59
C SER A 22 7.15 8.91 2.14
N LEU A 23 6.34 7.87 1.94
CA LEU A 23 4.96 7.85 2.41
C LEU A 23 4.94 7.82 3.94
N LYS A 24 4.33 8.84 4.53
CA LYS A 24 4.19 9.01 5.99
C LYS A 24 2.73 9.04 6.38
N ALA A 25 2.45 8.85 7.66
CA ALA A 25 1.13 9.10 8.20
C ALA A 25 0.68 10.54 7.88
N GLY A 26 -0.56 10.70 7.43
CA GLY A 26 -1.14 11.93 6.92
C GLY A 26 -1.01 12.13 5.41
N ALA A 27 -0.14 11.39 4.70
CA ALA A 27 -0.05 11.48 3.25
C ALA A 27 -1.24 10.79 2.57
N ALA A 28 -1.66 11.32 1.42
CA ALA A 28 -2.61 10.61 0.55
C ALA A 28 -2.00 9.29 0.07
N ALA A 29 -2.78 8.21 0.15
CA ALA A 29 -2.35 6.91 -0.34
C ALA A 29 -2.30 6.93 -1.88
N PRO A 30 -1.21 6.46 -2.51
CA PRO A 30 -1.13 6.35 -3.96
C PRO A 30 -2.23 5.45 -4.52
N ASP A 31 -2.97 5.94 -5.51
CA ASP A 31 -4.00 5.14 -6.17
C ASP A 31 -3.42 3.93 -6.92
N PHE A 32 -4.18 2.84 -6.94
CA PHE A 32 -3.83 1.64 -7.68
C PHE A 32 -5.08 0.90 -8.18
N ASN A 33 -4.85 0.08 -9.20
CA ASN A 33 -5.76 -0.97 -9.64
C ASN A 33 -5.05 -2.31 -9.50
N GLY A 34 -5.78 -3.33 -9.08
CA GLY A 34 -5.28 -4.70 -8.98
C GLY A 34 -6.42 -5.70 -9.05
N GLU A 35 -6.12 -6.85 -9.62
CA GLU A 35 -7.05 -7.99 -9.69
C GLU A 35 -6.60 -9.05 -8.68
N SER A 36 -7.53 -9.56 -7.90
CA SER A 36 -7.29 -10.64 -6.97
C SER A 36 -7.35 -12.00 -7.65
N LEU A 37 -6.84 -13.04 -6.96
CA LEU A 37 -6.84 -14.41 -7.47
C LEU A 37 -8.23 -14.97 -7.77
N ASP A 38 -9.28 -14.44 -7.13
CA ASP A 38 -10.68 -14.77 -7.37
C ASP A 38 -11.34 -13.90 -8.45
N GLY A 39 -10.54 -13.11 -9.20
CA GLY A 39 -10.99 -12.29 -10.33
C GLY A 39 -11.67 -10.97 -9.93
N LYS A 40 -11.69 -10.61 -8.65
CA LYS A 40 -12.24 -9.35 -8.20
C LYS A 40 -11.26 -8.20 -8.44
N VAL A 41 -11.74 -7.14 -9.11
CA VAL A 41 -10.95 -5.92 -9.35
C VAL A 41 -11.10 -4.96 -8.18
N PHE A 42 -9.97 -4.47 -7.68
CA PHE A 42 -9.88 -3.45 -6.65
C PHE A 42 -9.26 -2.18 -7.22
N ASN A 43 -9.91 -1.06 -6.96
CA ASN A 43 -9.40 0.29 -7.21
C ASN A 43 -9.46 1.08 -5.92
N LEU A 44 -8.36 1.67 -5.48
CA LEU A 44 -8.31 2.36 -4.18
C LEU A 44 -9.30 3.54 -4.12
N ASN A 45 -9.46 4.30 -5.19
CA ASN A 45 -10.39 5.43 -5.22
C ASN A 45 -11.87 4.99 -5.08
N GLN A 46 -12.20 3.75 -5.46
CA GLN A 46 -13.54 3.17 -5.28
C GLN A 46 -13.77 2.62 -3.87
N LEU A 47 -12.73 2.59 -3.03
CA LEU A 47 -12.81 2.17 -1.64
C LEU A 47 -12.93 3.34 -0.65
N GLN A 48 -13.17 4.56 -1.14
CA GLN A 48 -13.48 5.70 -0.27
C GLN A 48 -14.68 5.38 0.64
N GLY A 49 -14.63 5.88 1.88
CA GLY A 49 -15.60 5.53 2.92
C GLY A 49 -15.26 4.24 3.67
N LYS A 50 -14.25 3.47 3.21
CA LYS A 50 -13.80 2.25 3.89
C LYS A 50 -12.40 2.42 4.45
N ILE A 51 -12.10 1.73 5.54
CA ILE A 51 -10.74 1.53 6.02
C ILE A 51 -10.08 0.48 5.13
N VAL A 52 -8.89 0.76 4.60
CA VAL A 52 -8.16 -0.17 3.73
C VAL A 52 -6.84 -0.57 4.37
N VAL A 53 -6.60 -1.87 4.48
CA VAL A 53 -5.35 -2.47 4.96
C VAL A 53 -4.64 -3.09 3.78
N LEU A 54 -3.49 -2.53 3.41
CA LEU A 54 -2.60 -3.14 2.43
C LEU A 54 -1.49 -3.89 3.16
N THR A 55 -1.28 -5.14 2.79
CA THR A 55 -0.19 -5.98 3.29
C THR A 55 0.69 -6.41 2.13
N PHE A 56 1.91 -5.88 2.05
CA PHE A 56 2.90 -6.36 1.06
C PHE A 56 3.65 -7.55 1.64
N TRP A 57 3.76 -8.62 0.87
CA TRP A 57 4.30 -9.89 1.31
C TRP A 57 4.95 -10.71 0.18
N SER A 58 5.62 -11.81 0.50
CA SER A 58 6.19 -12.76 -0.45
C SER A 58 6.12 -14.19 0.07
N THR A 59 6.03 -15.16 -0.82
CA THR A 59 6.06 -16.60 -0.47
C THR A 59 7.38 -17.02 0.18
N ARG A 60 8.44 -16.23 0.04
CA ARG A 60 9.77 -16.47 0.63
C ARG A 60 10.03 -15.70 1.92
N CYS A 61 9.04 -14.94 2.38
CA CYS A 61 9.17 -14.13 3.59
C CYS A 61 8.82 -14.96 4.84
N GLU A 62 9.83 -15.37 5.57
CA GLU A 62 9.66 -16.17 6.80
C GLU A 62 8.83 -15.45 7.87
N ILE A 63 9.06 -14.16 8.07
CA ILE A 63 8.28 -13.35 9.00
C ILE A 63 6.80 -13.35 8.59
N CYS A 64 6.50 -13.27 7.29
CA CYS A 64 5.12 -13.29 6.79
C CYS A 64 4.40 -14.60 7.15
N HIS A 65 5.10 -15.75 7.15
CA HIS A 65 4.52 -17.04 7.54
C HIS A 65 3.98 -17.03 8.96
N ASN A 66 4.64 -16.30 9.86
CA ASN A 66 4.24 -16.19 11.26
C ASN A 66 3.19 -15.09 11.52
N GLU A 67 3.20 -14.02 10.71
CA GLU A 67 2.30 -12.89 10.88
C GLU A 67 0.93 -13.09 10.20
N ILE A 68 0.87 -13.80 9.07
CA ILE A 68 -0.37 -14.06 8.32
C ILE A 68 -1.46 -14.73 9.16
N PRO A 69 -1.18 -15.78 9.96
CA PRO A 69 -2.21 -16.37 10.84
C PRO A 69 -2.81 -15.36 11.83
N LYS A 70 -1.98 -14.48 12.41
CA LYS A 70 -2.45 -13.42 13.32
C LYS A 70 -3.31 -12.40 12.55
N LEU A 71 -2.90 -12.04 11.33
CA LEU A 71 -3.66 -11.13 10.48
C LEU A 71 -5.01 -11.75 10.07
N ASN A 72 -5.07 -13.05 9.80
CA ASN A 72 -6.33 -13.75 9.53
C ASN A 72 -7.32 -13.61 10.70
N GLU A 73 -6.84 -13.64 11.95
CA GLU A 73 -7.71 -13.44 13.12
C GLU A 73 -8.20 -11.99 13.22
N VAL A 74 -7.37 -11.01 12.84
CA VAL A 74 -7.81 -9.61 12.73
C VAL A 74 -8.90 -9.47 11.66
N VAL A 75 -8.68 -10.02 10.47
CA VAL A 75 -9.67 -10.01 9.37
C VAL A 75 -11.02 -10.57 9.79
N LYS A 76 -11.05 -11.67 10.54
CA LYS A 76 -12.30 -12.27 11.04
C LYS A 76 -13.11 -11.31 11.92
N ARG A 77 -12.45 -10.49 12.75
CA ARG A 77 -13.10 -9.51 13.63
C ARG A 77 -13.80 -8.39 12.88
N TYR A 78 -13.33 -8.08 11.67
CA TYR A 78 -13.83 -6.96 10.87
C TYR A 78 -14.62 -7.40 9.62
N ARG A 79 -15.03 -8.69 9.54
CA ARG A 79 -15.70 -9.25 8.36
C ARG A 79 -16.96 -8.46 7.94
N ASP A 80 -17.73 -8.01 8.92
CA ASP A 80 -19.00 -7.30 8.72
C ASP A 80 -18.86 -5.78 8.95
N LYS A 81 -17.65 -5.25 8.81
CA LYS A 81 -17.33 -3.83 8.95
C LYS A 81 -16.82 -3.27 7.62
N ASP A 82 -16.87 -1.95 7.50
CA ASP A 82 -16.31 -1.25 6.32
C ASP A 82 -14.78 -1.22 6.34
N VAL A 83 -14.17 -2.41 6.45
CA VAL A 83 -12.72 -2.62 6.43
C VAL A 83 -12.37 -3.61 5.31
N VAL A 84 -11.48 -3.20 4.42
CA VAL A 84 -11.02 -4.01 3.29
C VAL A 84 -9.56 -4.41 3.52
N PHE A 85 -9.28 -5.71 3.49
CA PHE A 85 -7.93 -6.24 3.62
C PHE A 85 -7.45 -6.77 2.27
N LEU A 86 -6.27 -6.31 1.83
CA LEU A 86 -5.65 -6.70 0.57
C LEU A 86 -4.20 -7.14 0.81
N ALA A 87 -3.85 -8.32 0.33
CA ALA A 87 -2.48 -8.83 0.33
C ALA A 87 -1.87 -8.66 -1.06
N LEU A 88 -0.84 -7.85 -1.17
CA LEU A 88 -0.17 -7.54 -2.44
C LEU A 88 1.18 -8.25 -2.52
N THR A 89 1.43 -8.92 -3.63
CA THR A 89 2.73 -9.55 -3.89
C THR A 89 3.19 -9.29 -5.31
N MET A 90 4.50 -9.17 -5.49
CA MET A 90 5.12 -9.07 -6.82
C MET A 90 5.12 -10.40 -7.58
N GLU A 91 4.87 -11.50 -6.86
CA GLU A 91 4.85 -12.85 -7.41
C GLU A 91 3.58 -13.08 -8.23
N ASN A 92 3.67 -13.93 -9.26
CA ASN A 92 2.53 -14.29 -10.08
C ASN A 92 1.66 -15.39 -9.42
N GLN A 93 0.47 -15.60 -9.96
CA GLN A 93 -0.49 -16.60 -9.50
C GLN A 93 0.11 -18.00 -9.41
N VAL A 94 0.85 -18.43 -10.42
CA VAL A 94 1.45 -19.79 -10.49
C VAL A 94 2.36 -20.06 -9.27
N LYS A 95 3.05 -19.03 -8.78
CA LYS A 95 3.93 -19.15 -7.61
C LYS A 95 3.17 -19.02 -6.29
N VAL A 96 2.13 -18.20 -6.26
CA VAL A 96 1.36 -17.91 -5.05
C VAL A 96 0.41 -19.04 -4.67
N GLU A 97 -0.30 -19.64 -5.61
CA GLU A 97 -1.31 -20.67 -5.34
C GLU A 97 -0.79 -21.91 -4.58
N PRO A 98 0.38 -22.51 -4.93
CA PRO A 98 0.91 -23.65 -4.17
C PRO A 98 1.22 -23.28 -2.70
N TYR A 99 1.63 -22.05 -2.45
CA TYR A 99 1.89 -21.54 -1.11
C TYR A 99 0.58 -21.42 -0.32
N LEU A 100 -0.47 -20.85 -0.93
CA LEU A 100 -1.76 -20.60 -0.29
C LEU A 100 -2.49 -21.89 0.12
N ARG A 101 -2.27 -22.99 -0.58
CA ARG A 101 -2.82 -24.29 -0.18
C ARG A 101 -2.31 -24.75 1.20
N LYS A 102 -1.13 -24.30 1.60
CA LYS A 102 -0.53 -24.62 2.91
C LYS A 102 -0.69 -23.50 3.93
N ASN A 103 -0.81 -22.26 3.46
CA ASN A 103 -0.84 -21.05 4.27
C ASN A 103 -2.02 -20.16 3.81
N PRO A 104 -3.26 -20.53 4.15
CA PRO A 104 -4.44 -19.82 3.64
C PRO A 104 -4.55 -18.40 4.20
N PHE A 105 -4.98 -17.49 3.34
CA PHE A 105 -5.34 -16.12 3.69
C PHE A 105 -6.87 -16.00 3.79
N SER A 106 -7.37 -15.23 4.75
CA SER A 106 -8.81 -14.95 4.93
C SER A 106 -9.26 -13.68 4.17
N PHE A 107 -8.40 -13.13 3.29
CA PHE A 107 -8.62 -11.87 2.60
C PHE A 107 -8.04 -11.90 1.18
N SER A 108 -8.39 -10.92 0.37
CA SER A 108 -8.08 -10.90 -1.07
C SER A 108 -6.58 -10.76 -1.34
N ILE A 109 -6.08 -11.56 -2.26
CA ILE A 109 -4.67 -11.58 -2.66
C ILE A 109 -4.55 -11.05 -4.08
N LEU A 110 -3.73 -10.02 -4.25
CA LEU A 110 -3.43 -9.37 -5.50
C LEU A 110 -2.01 -9.76 -5.95
N PRO A 111 -1.86 -10.75 -6.86
CA PRO A 111 -0.59 -11.09 -7.46
C PRO A 111 -0.14 -10.02 -8.46
N ASN A 112 1.09 -10.13 -9.00
CA ASN A 112 1.63 -9.23 -10.02
C ASN A 112 1.62 -7.73 -9.63
N SER A 113 1.66 -7.42 -8.32
CA SER A 113 1.51 -6.06 -7.80
C SER A 113 2.81 -5.24 -7.80
N PHE A 114 3.77 -5.52 -8.70
CA PHE A 114 5.05 -4.81 -8.73
C PHE A 114 4.89 -3.30 -8.94
N GLY A 115 3.98 -2.88 -9.83
CA GLY A 115 3.72 -1.44 -10.06
C GLY A 115 3.14 -0.74 -8.82
N VAL A 116 2.32 -1.45 -8.03
CA VAL A 116 1.79 -0.92 -6.75
C VAL A 116 2.91 -0.87 -5.71
N PHE A 117 3.72 -1.94 -5.62
CA PHE A 117 4.88 -1.98 -4.73
C PHE A 117 5.79 -0.77 -4.92
N LEU A 118 6.11 -0.39 -6.17
CA LEU A 118 6.96 0.78 -6.48
C LEU A 118 6.36 2.09 -5.99
N LYS A 119 5.03 2.24 -5.97
CA LYS A 119 4.36 3.44 -5.47
C LYS A 119 4.40 3.56 -3.95
N TYR A 120 4.47 2.44 -3.23
CA TYR A 120 4.41 2.37 -1.77
C TYR A 120 5.77 2.20 -1.10
N ALA A 121 6.78 1.72 -1.83
CA ALA A 121 8.13 1.55 -1.32
C ALA A 121 8.85 2.88 -1.11
N ASP A 122 9.71 2.92 -0.10
CA ASP A 122 10.65 4.03 0.04
C ASP A 122 11.77 3.90 -0.99
N MET A 123 12.29 5.04 -1.40
CA MET A 123 13.46 5.10 -2.28
C MET A 123 14.53 5.93 -1.58
N ASP A 124 15.75 5.39 -1.49
CA ASP A 124 16.87 6.13 -0.94
C ASP A 124 17.41 7.15 -1.97
N LYS A 125 18.38 7.98 -1.55
CA LYS A 125 18.99 8.98 -2.41
C LYS A 125 19.76 8.38 -3.60
N GLY A 126 20.10 7.11 -3.54
CA GLY A 126 20.77 6.35 -4.61
C GLY A 126 19.78 5.67 -5.57
N GLY A 127 18.46 5.81 -5.35
CA GLY A 127 17.43 5.16 -6.14
C GLY A 127 17.16 3.70 -5.75
N ASN A 128 17.73 3.23 -4.62
CA ASN A 128 17.46 1.88 -4.16
C ASN A 128 16.10 1.81 -3.47
N ILE A 129 15.34 0.78 -3.82
CA ILE A 129 14.03 0.53 -3.25
C ILE A 129 14.20 -0.13 -1.88
N ASN A 130 13.52 0.40 -0.87
CA ASN A 130 13.52 -0.13 0.48
C ASN A 130 12.08 -0.35 0.97
N MET A 131 11.73 -1.62 1.17
CA MET A 131 10.49 -2.04 1.84
C MET A 131 10.72 -3.41 2.48
N GLY A 132 10.61 -3.47 3.80
CA GLY A 132 10.61 -4.73 4.53
C GLY A 132 9.32 -5.51 4.30
N PHE A 133 9.36 -6.85 4.47
CA PHE A 133 8.19 -7.71 4.45
C PHE A 133 7.98 -8.41 5.78
N PRO A 134 6.71 -8.56 6.23
CA PRO A 134 5.52 -7.91 5.69
C PRO A 134 5.55 -6.41 5.92
N SER A 135 5.00 -5.61 4.99
CA SER A 135 4.80 -4.18 5.18
C SER A 135 3.31 -3.87 5.17
N TYR A 136 2.87 -3.10 6.14
CA TYR A 136 1.47 -2.74 6.35
C TYR A 136 1.25 -1.26 6.11
N PHE A 137 0.20 -0.95 5.35
CA PHE A 137 -0.33 0.40 5.23
C PHE A 137 -1.79 0.39 5.65
N LEU A 138 -2.14 1.22 6.61
CA LEU A 138 -3.52 1.46 7.02
C LEU A 138 -3.97 2.79 6.43
N ILE A 139 -5.06 2.76 5.69
CA ILE A 139 -5.61 3.90 4.96
C ILE A 139 -7.01 4.16 5.53
N ASN A 140 -7.29 5.39 5.90
CA ASN A 140 -8.59 5.78 6.44
C ASN A 140 -9.63 5.98 5.33
N GLN A 141 -10.88 6.26 5.73
CA GLN A 141 -12.03 6.44 4.86
C GLN A 141 -11.87 7.60 3.86
N HIS A 142 -10.95 8.54 4.14
CA HIS A 142 -10.62 9.70 3.29
C HIS A 142 -9.44 9.43 2.34
N GLY A 143 -8.90 8.21 2.33
CA GLY A 143 -7.77 7.84 1.47
C GLY A 143 -6.41 8.29 2.00
N ALA A 144 -6.29 8.70 3.26
CA ALA A 144 -5.02 9.08 3.87
C ALA A 144 -4.39 7.91 4.63
N ILE A 145 -3.08 7.74 4.51
CA ILE A 145 -2.30 6.75 5.26
C ILE A 145 -2.29 7.16 6.74
N THR A 146 -2.72 6.29 7.64
CA THR A 146 -2.66 6.51 9.09
C THR A 146 -1.57 5.70 9.77
N LEU A 147 -1.19 4.56 9.18
CA LEU A 147 -0.10 3.73 9.63
C LEU A 147 0.72 3.24 8.44
N LYS A 148 2.05 3.33 8.56
CA LYS A 148 3.03 2.57 7.80
C LYS A 148 3.90 1.82 8.78
N SER A 149 4.03 0.50 8.62
CA SER A 149 4.79 -0.36 9.52
C SER A 149 5.26 -1.59 8.79
N ASP A 150 6.42 -2.11 9.14
CA ASP A 150 7.00 -3.31 8.54
C ASP A 150 7.59 -4.25 9.60
N GLY A 151 7.78 -5.51 9.23
CA GLY A 151 8.42 -6.55 10.02
C GLY A 151 7.52 -7.22 11.05
N TRP A 152 8.15 -7.74 12.10
CA TRP A 152 7.57 -8.62 13.11
C TRP A 152 6.63 -7.91 14.08
N ASP A 153 5.55 -8.62 14.50
CA ASP A 153 4.64 -8.28 15.61
C ASP A 153 3.95 -6.91 15.48
N LYS A 154 3.52 -6.58 14.26
CA LYS A 154 2.82 -5.32 13.98
C LYS A 154 1.29 -5.47 13.94
N THR A 155 0.78 -6.70 13.95
CA THR A 155 -0.65 -7.01 13.80
C THR A 155 -1.49 -6.46 14.95
N SER A 156 -0.97 -6.47 16.20
CA SER A 156 -1.66 -5.90 17.36
C SER A 156 -1.85 -4.38 17.25
N ARG A 157 -0.81 -3.67 16.76
CA ARG A 157 -0.89 -2.23 16.51
C ARG A 157 -1.86 -1.89 15.39
N LEU A 158 -1.89 -2.69 14.33
CA LEU A 158 -2.83 -2.56 13.22
C LEU A 158 -4.27 -2.69 13.74
N ASP A 159 -4.54 -3.73 14.52
CA ASP A 159 -5.85 -4.00 15.11
C ASP A 159 -6.36 -2.85 15.99
N SER A 160 -5.51 -2.35 16.90
CA SER A 160 -5.89 -1.23 17.79
C SER A 160 -6.20 0.05 17.02
N GLN A 161 -5.49 0.33 15.93
CA GLN A 161 -5.77 1.50 15.10
C GLN A 161 -7.05 1.37 14.27
N ILE A 162 -7.36 0.17 13.75
CA ILE A 162 -8.64 -0.07 13.08
C ILE A 162 -9.79 0.17 14.05
N GLN A 163 -9.71 -0.37 15.28
CA GLN A 163 -10.71 -0.14 16.32
C GLN A 163 -10.91 1.34 16.62
N GLN A 164 -9.82 2.09 16.77
CA GLN A 164 -9.88 3.52 17.03
C GLN A 164 -10.57 4.30 15.90
N MET A 165 -10.27 3.97 14.65
CA MET A 165 -10.89 4.62 13.49
C MET A 165 -12.38 4.33 13.39
N LEU A 166 -12.81 3.07 13.63
CA LEU A 166 -14.23 2.70 13.64
C LEU A 166 -15.01 3.32 14.81
N ALA A 167 -14.36 3.66 15.92
CA ALA A 167 -15.00 4.30 17.07
C ALA A 167 -15.10 5.83 16.93
N SER A 168 -14.42 6.44 15.97
CA SER A 168 -14.42 7.89 15.73
C SER A 168 -15.42 8.35 14.67
N GLU A 169 -16.22 7.43 14.15
CA GLU A 169 -17.39 7.67 13.28
C GLU A 169 -18.63 7.97 14.14
#